data_262ee601e093b3cf04140b974fab667a
#
_entry.id   262ee601e093b3cf04140b974fab667a
#
_cell.length_a   1.000
_cell.length_b   1.000
_cell.length_c   1.000
_cell.angle_alpha   90.00
_cell.angle_beta   90.00
_cell.angle_gamma   90.00
#
_symmetry.space_group_name_H-M   'P 1'
#
loop_
_entity.id
_entity.type
_entity.pdbx_description
1 polymer ?
#
loop_
_entity_poly.entity_id
_entity_poly.type
_entity_poly.pdbx_seq_one_letter_code
_entity_poly.pdbx_strand_id
1 'polypeptide(L)'
;MKQVRLMAGFFTVGLWTLLSRVAGFVRDIFIAAYLGTGPVAEAFLVAFSLPNLFRRFFAEGAFNMAFVPMFAKKLEADDGAHQFAQDAYLAMWVILSVFTVIGIVAMPALVTAMASGFIGDERFDLAIYYGRIAFPYILFISLTALLSGVLNATGRFTAAAAAPVILNAGFVVALLIGAATSTGPAIDTPERMGLGLAYAVPL
;
A
#
# COMPACT_ATOMS: atom_id res chain seq x y z
N MET A 1 -6.61 18.36 -31.16
CA MET A 1 -5.82 18.53 -29.95
C MET A 1 -6.17 17.58 -28.80
N LYS A 2 -7.45 17.13 -28.59
CA LYS A 2 -7.82 16.16 -27.56
C LYS A 2 -7.16 14.77 -27.71
N GLN A 3 -7.06 14.24 -28.94
CA GLN A 3 -6.47 12.91 -29.18
C GLN A 3 -4.99 12.80 -28.83
N VAL A 4 -4.20 13.82 -29.11
CA VAL A 4 -2.75 13.84 -28.79
C VAL A 4 -2.52 13.83 -27.28
N ARG A 5 -3.37 14.53 -26.50
CA ARG A 5 -3.30 14.51 -25.03
C ARG A 5 -3.68 13.15 -24.41
N LEU A 6 -4.64 12.46 -25.03
CA LEU A 6 -5.03 11.11 -24.62
C LEU A 6 -3.92 10.07 -24.88
N MET A 7 -3.28 10.13 -26.05
CA MET A 7 -2.14 9.25 -26.37
C MET A 7 -0.94 9.52 -25.46
N ALA A 8 -0.61 10.77 -25.20
CA ALA A 8 0.44 11.13 -24.26
C ALA A 8 0.14 10.61 -22.83
N GLY A 9 -1.10 10.73 -22.37
CA GLY A 9 -1.57 10.16 -21.11
C GLY A 9 -1.42 8.64 -21.05
N PHE A 10 -1.80 7.94 -22.13
CA PHE A 10 -1.67 6.49 -22.23
C PHE A 10 -0.20 6.02 -22.14
N PHE A 11 0.71 6.66 -22.88
CA PHE A 11 2.14 6.36 -22.82
C PHE A 11 2.71 6.67 -21.43
N THR A 12 2.32 7.77 -20.81
CA THR A 12 2.76 8.14 -19.46
C THR A 12 2.33 7.07 -18.45
N VAL A 13 1.06 6.69 -18.43
CA VAL A 13 0.55 5.66 -17.51
C VAL A 13 1.22 4.31 -17.79
N GLY A 14 1.37 3.92 -19.07
CA GLY A 14 2.04 2.68 -19.47
C GLY A 14 3.48 2.61 -18.98
N LEU A 15 4.25 3.69 -19.17
CA LEU A 15 5.63 3.77 -18.71
C LEU A 15 5.75 3.67 -17.19
N TRP A 16 4.94 4.44 -16.43
CA TRP A 16 4.93 4.36 -14.98
C TRP A 16 4.49 2.99 -14.46
N THR A 17 3.53 2.35 -15.13
CA THR A 17 3.11 0.98 -14.79
C THR A 17 4.26 -0.02 -15.00
N LEU A 18 4.99 0.10 -16.11
CA LEU A 18 6.16 -0.74 -16.37
C LEU A 18 7.25 -0.52 -15.31
N LEU A 19 7.57 0.72 -15.02
CA LEU A 19 8.54 1.08 -13.96
C LEU A 19 8.12 0.53 -12.60
N SER A 20 6.83 0.62 -12.27
CA SER A 20 6.30 0.04 -11.02
C SER A 20 6.46 -1.48 -10.96
N ARG A 21 6.22 -2.18 -12.08
CA ARG A 21 6.41 -3.65 -12.15
C ARG A 21 7.88 -4.03 -11.99
N VAL A 22 8.78 -3.31 -12.65
CA VAL A 22 10.23 -3.52 -12.51
C VAL A 22 10.68 -3.23 -11.07
N ALA A 23 10.25 -2.11 -10.50
CA ALA A 23 10.57 -1.76 -9.12
C ALA A 23 10.00 -2.78 -8.11
N GLY A 24 8.78 -3.29 -8.35
CA GLY A 24 8.19 -4.36 -7.56
C GLY A 24 8.98 -5.66 -7.63
N PHE A 25 9.43 -6.04 -8.82
CA PHE A 25 10.27 -7.23 -9.01
C PHE A 25 11.63 -7.09 -8.30
N VAL A 26 12.27 -5.92 -8.42
CA VAL A 26 13.51 -5.62 -7.69
C VAL A 26 13.27 -5.70 -6.18
N ARG A 27 12.19 -5.10 -5.66
CA ARG A 27 11.80 -5.22 -4.25
C ARG A 27 11.69 -6.69 -3.81
N ASP A 28 11.01 -7.52 -4.59
CA ASP A 28 10.78 -8.93 -4.24
C ASP A 28 12.10 -9.72 -4.20
N ILE A 29 13.04 -9.43 -5.12
CA ILE A 29 14.41 -9.99 -5.09
C ILE A 29 15.12 -9.57 -3.80
N PHE A 30 15.05 -8.30 -3.41
CA PHE A 30 15.69 -7.81 -2.19
C PHE A 30 15.05 -8.42 -0.93
N ILE A 31 13.71 -8.54 -0.88
CA ILE A 31 13.02 -9.24 0.22
C ILE A 31 13.54 -10.67 0.34
N ALA A 32 13.58 -11.41 -0.77
CA ALA A 32 14.07 -12.77 -0.77
C ALA A 32 15.55 -12.89 -0.37
N ALA A 33 16.39 -11.96 -0.84
CA ALA A 33 17.83 -11.97 -0.55
C ALA A 33 18.15 -11.64 0.92
N TYR A 34 17.41 -10.70 1.52
CA TYR A 34 17.72 -10.19 2.85
C TYR A 34 16.91 -10.85 3.98
N LEU A 35 15.62 -11.15 3.75
CA LEU A 35 14.82 -11.89 4.74
C LEU A 35 15.02 -13.41 4.65
N GLY A 36 15.40 -13.92 3.48
CA GLY A 36 15.52 -15.36 3.25
C GLY A 36 14.17 -16.07 3.28
N THR A 37 14.19 -17.33 3.75
CA THR A 37 13.00 -18.21 3.82
C THR A 37 12.62 -18.59 5.26
N GLY A 38 13.10 -17.83 6.24
CA GLY A 38 12.90 -18.12 7.67
C GLY A 38 11.55 -17.61 8.22
N PRO A 39 11.32 -17.85 9.53
CA PRO A 39 10.08 -17.49 10.21
C PRO A 39 9.71 -16.01 10.09
N VAL A 40 10.72 -15.13 10.07
CA VAL A 40 10.53 -13.68 9.91
C VAL A 40 9.95 -13.33 8.55
N ALA A 41 10.45 -13.97 7.48
CA ALA A 41 9.95 -13.74 6.12
C ALA A 41 8.49 -14.21 5.99
N GLU A 42 8.17 -15.38 6.52
CA GLU A 42 6.81 -15.93 6.50
C GLU A 42 5.84 -15.03 7.29
N ALA A 43 6.23 -14.62 8.49
CA ALA A 43 5.45 -13.70 9.33
C ALA A 43 5.23 -12.36 8.65
N PHE A 44 6.26 -11.78 8.01
CA PHE A 44 6.14 -10.53 7.26
C PHE A 44 5.20 -10.67 6.06
N LEU A 45 5.29 -11.76 5.29
CA LEU A 45 4.42 -11.98 4.13
C LEU A 45 2.94 -12.10 4.54
N VAL A 46 2.64 -12.79 5.64
CA VAL A 46 1.28 -12.85 6.20
C VAL A 46 0.82 -11.47 6.66
N ALA A 47 1.65 -10.76 7.42
CA ALA A 47 1.35 -9.43 7.92
C ALA A 47 1.07 -8.43 6.78
N PHE A 48 1.87 -8.45 5.72
CA PHE A 48 1.71 -7.58 4.56
C PHE A 48 0.52 -7.96 3.68
N SER A 49 0.14 -9.23 3.63
CA SER A 49 -1.01 -9.69 2.86
C SER A 49 -2.33 -9.14 3.38
N LEU A 50 -2.45 -8.92 4.70
CA LEU A 50 -3.65 -8.37 5.35
C LEU A 50 -4.05 -6.99 4.81
N PRO A 51 -3.20 -5.95 4.91
CA PRO A 51 -3.57 -4.63 4.37
C PRO A 51 -3.74 -4.66 2.86
N ASN A 52 -3.02 -5.50 2.12
CA ASN A 52 -3.20 -5.65 0.68
C ASN A 52 -4.55 -6.27 0.29
N LEU A 53 -5.06 -7.21 1.07
CA LEU A 53 -6.40 -7.76 0.86
C LEU A 53 -7.46 -6.67 0.99
N PHE A 54 -7.41 -5.88 2.05
CA PHE A 54 -8.37 -4.79 2.29
C PHE A 54 -8.18 -3.62 1.32
N ARG A 55 -6.96 -3.36 0.86
CA ARG A 55 -6.68 -2.36 -0.17
C ARG A 55 -7.52 -2.58 -1.43
N ARG A 56 -7.71 -3.83 -1.86
CA ARG A 56 -8.53 -4.16 -3.03
C ARG A 56 -9.98 -3.73 -2.85
N PHE A 57 -10.52 -3.80 -1.63
CA PHE A 57 -11.87 -3.33 -1.34
C PHE A 57 -11.99 -1.81 -1.37
N PHE A 58 -11.10 -1.10 -0.71
CA PHE A 58 -11.22 0.34 -0.50
C PHE A 58 -10.56 1.16 -1.60
N ALA A 59 -9.38 0.77 -2.07
CA ALA A 59 -8.61 1.56 -3.03
C ALA A 59 -8.95 1.24 -4.51
N GLU A 60 -9.18 -0.03 -4.85
CA GLU A 60 -9.40 -0.47 -6.23
C GLU A 60 -10.87 -0.83 -6.52
N GLY A 61 -11.67 -1.07 -5.47
CA GLY A 61 -13.01 -1.63 -5.56
C GLY A 61 -14.13 -0.60 -5.69
N ALA A 62 -15.24 -0.90 -4.99
CA ALA A 62 -16.53 -0.22 -5.12
C ALA A 62 -16.46 1.30 -4.94
N PHE A 63 -15.56 1.80 -4.07
CA PHE A 63 -15.46 3.23 -3.82
C PHE A 63 -14.99 4.00 -5.07
N ASN A 64 -13.88 3.61 -5.69
CA ASN A 64 -13.37 4.30 -6.87
C ASN A 64 -14.29 4.15 -8.08
N MET A 65 -14.96 3.01 -8.24
CA MET A 65 -15.93 2.81 -9.31
C MET A 65 -17.16 3.72 -9.18
N ALA A 66 -17.57 4.05 -7.96
CA ALA A 66 -18.68 4.97 -7.72
C ALA A 66 -18.23 6.44 -7.72
N PHE A 67 -17.13 6.75 -7.02
CA PHE A 67 -16.65 8.11 -6.80
C PHE A 67 -16.20 8.80 -8.10
N VAL A 68 -15.36 8.15 -8.91
CA VAL A 68 -14.74 8.79 -10.09
C VAL A 68 -15.78 9.26 -11.13
N PRO A 69 -16.81 8.47 -11.51
CA PRO A 69 -17.84 8.95 -12.42
C PRO A 69 -18.70 10.09 -11.85
N MET A 70 -19.01 10.04 -10.55
CA MET A 70 -19.77 11.10 -9.89
C MET A 70 -18.98 12.41 -9.82
N PHE A 71 -17.69 12.32 -9.47
CA PHE A 71 -16.79 13.47 -9.47
C PHE A 71 -16.63 14.07 -10.86
N ALA A 72 -16.44 13.25 -11.91
CA ALA A 72 -16.34 13.72 -13.29
C ALA A 72 -17.60 14.45 -13.75
N LYS A 73 -18.79 13.92 -13.44
CA LYS A 73 -20.07 14.59 -13.75
C LYS A 73 -20.18 15.96 -13.08
N LYS A 74 -19.83 16.05 -11.80
CA LYS A 74 -19.85 17.32 -11.07
C LYS A 74 -18.84 18.32 -11.61
N LEU A 75 -17.67 17.83 -12.04
CA LEU A 75 -16.64 18.67 -12.66
C LEU A 75 -17.12 19.23 -14.02
N GLU A 76 -17.78 18.42 -14.83
CA GLU A 76 -18.35 18.86 -16.13
C GLU A 76 -19.51 19.84 -15.95
N ALA A 77 -20.33 19.65 -14.92
CA ALA A 77 -21.48 20.50 -14.60
C ALA A 77 -21.11 21.79 -13.83
N ASP A 78 -19.86 21.96 -13.43
CA ASP A 78 -19.40 23.01 -12.51
C ASP A 78 -20.23 23.09 -11.20
N ASP A 79 -20.66 21.89 -10.71
CA ASP A 79 -21.57 21.71 -9.59
C ASP A 79 -20.83 21.20 -8.34
N GLY A 80 -20.03 22.06 -7.73
CA GLY A 80 -19.41 21.79 -6.43
C GLY A 80 -18.50 20.55 -6.37
N ALA A 81 -17.83 20.19 -7.48
CA ALA A 81 -16.93 19.04 -7.56
C ALA A 81 -15.85 19.03 -6.48
N HIS A 82 -15.31 20.23 -6.18
CA HIS A 82 -14.26 20.36 -5.16
C HIS A 82 -14.78 20.03 -3.76
N GLN A 83 -15.96 20.55 -3.40
CA GLN A 83 -16.61 20.24 -2.12
C GLN A 83 -16.91 18.75 -2.00
N PHE A 84 -17.46 18.16 -3.08
CA PHE A 84 -17.73 16.71 -3.11
C PHE A 84 -16.47 15.87 -2.89
N ALA A 85 -15.33 16.26 -3.49
CA ALA A 85 -14.06 15.56 -3.28
C ALA A 85 -13.54 15.71 -1.85
N GLN A 86 -13.69 16.88 -1.23
CA GLN A 86 -13.32 17.11 0.17
C GLN A 86 -14.17 16.30 1.13
N ASP A 87 -15.48 16.27 0.94
CA ASP A 87 -16.40 15.52 1.77
C ASP A 87 -16.14 14.00 1.68
N ALA A 88 -15.89 13.52 0.45
CA ALA A 88 -15.51 12.12 0.21
C ALA A 88 -14.16 11.77 0.87
N TYR A 89 -13.18 12.67 0.81
CA TYR A 89 -11.89 12.49 1.46
C TYR A 89 -12.02 12.41 2.98
N LEU A 90 -12.76 13.33 3.58
CA LEU A 90 -12.99 13.34 5.03
C LEU A 90 -13.77 12.11 5.50
N ALA A 91 -14.83 11.74 4.79
CA ALA A 91 -15.61 10.54 5.10
C ALA A 91 -14.72 9.28 5.04
N MET A 92 -13.93 9.14 3.99
CA MET A 92 -13.02 8.01 3.80
C MET A 92 -11.93 8.00 4.88
N TRP A 93 -11.38 9.16 5.22
CA TRP A 93 -10.38 9.28 6.28
C TRP A 93 -10.92 8.79 7.62
N VAL A 94 -12.13 9.22 8.01
CA VAL A 94 -12.77 8.79 9.27
C VAL A 94 -13.06 7.28 9.26
N ILE A 95 -13.71 6.78 8.21
CA ILE A 95 -14.05 5.35 8.09
C ILE A 95 -12.80 4.48 8.17
N LEU A 96 -11.76 4.81 7.41
CA LEU A 96 -10.53 4.04 7.37
C LEU A 96 -9.71 4.15 8.66
N SER A 97 -9.77 5.30 9.35
CA SER A 97 -9.12 5.44 10.66
C SER A 97 -9.76 4.52 11.69
N VAL A 98 -11.09 4.49 11.75
CA VAL A 98 -11.82 3.57 12.63
C VAL A 98 -11.52 2.11 12.25
N PHE A 99 -11.58 1.79 10.96
CA PHE A 99 -11.25 0.46 10.46
C PHE A 99 -9.82 0.03 10.81
N THR A 100 -8.86 0.95 10.68
CA THR A 100 -7.45 0.72 11.03
C THR A 100 -7.29 0.40 12.51
N VAL A 101 -7.93 1.17 13.39
CA VAL A 101 -7.89 0.91 14.84
C VAL A 101 -8.49 -0.46 15.17
N ILE A 102 -9.66 -0.78 14.59
CA ILE A 102 -10.30 -2.08 14.77
C ILE A 102 -9.37 -3.20 14.30
N GLY A 103 -8.75 -3.07 13.12
CA GLY A 103 -7.84 -4.07 12.57
C GLY A 103 -6.59 -4.27 13.41
N ILE A 104 -6.00 -3.21 13.97
CA ILE A 104 -4.85 -3.29 14.89
C ILE A 104 -5.22 -4.07 16.15
N VAL A 105 -6.39 -3.80 16.73
CA VAL A 105 -6.88 -4.51 17.92
C VAL A 105 -7.22 -5.96 17.59
N ALA A 106 -7.88 -6.21 16.46
CA ALA A 106 -8.28 -7.53 15.99
C ALA A 106 -7.15 -8.33 15.32
N MET A 107 -5.91 -7.80 15.29
CA MET A 107 -4.80 -8.43 14.57
C MET A 107 -4.57 -9.91 14.94
N PRO A 108 -4.64 -10.33 16.21
CA PRO A 108 -4.51 -11.76 16.55
C PRO A 108 -5.56 -12.64 15.85
N ALA A 109 -6.81 -12.17 15.79
CA ALA A 109 -7.88 -12.91 15.12
C ALA A 109 -7.68 -12.94 13.59
N LEU A 110 -7.21 -11.85 12.99
CA LEU A 110 -6.91 -11.77 11.56
C LEU A 110 -5.78 -12.72 11.18
N VAL A 111 -4.70 -12.77 11.96
CA VAL A 111 -3.58 -13.69 11.75
C VAL A 111 -4.04 -15.14 11.94
N THR A 112 -4.86 -15.42 12.95
CA THR A 112 -5.45 -16.76 13.17
C THR A 112 -6.28 -17.20 11.96
N ALA A 113 -7.07 -16.30 11.37
CA ALA A 113 -7.91 -16.62 10.21
C ALA A 113 -7.09 -16.86 8.93
N MET A 114 -5.97 -16.17 8.75
CA MET A 114 -5.13 -16.28 7.54
C MET A 114 -4.04 -17.33 7.64
N ALA A 115 -3.48 -17.53 8.83
CA ALA A 115 -2.31 -18.37 9.09
C ALA A 115 -2.49 -19.18 10.37
N SER A 116 -3.59 -19.94 10.46
CA SER A 116 -3.88 -20.80 11.63
C SER A 116 -2.74 -21.77 11.97
N GLY A 117 -1.93 -22.16 10.99
CA GLY A 117 -0.75 -23.01 11.18
C GLY A 117 0.40 -22.35 11.94
N PHE A 118 0.32 -21.04 12.24
CA PHE A 118 1.32 -20.33 13.03
C PHE A 118 1.02 -20.36 14.54
N ILE A 119 -0.16 -20.82 14.93
CA ILE A 119 -0.57 -20.84 16.34
C ILE A 119 0.37 -21.74 17.15
N GLY A 120 0.98 -21.17 18.20
CA GLY A 120 1.95 -21.88 19.05
C GLY A 120 3.40 -21.83 18.53
N ASP A 121 3.67 -21.08 17.48
CA ASP A 121 4.97 -20.86 16.89
C ASP A 121 5.36 -19.36 17.01
N GLU A 122 6.66 -19.04 17.02
CA GLU A 122 7.18 -17.65 17.04
C GLU A 122 6.65 -16.80 15.89
N ARG A 123 6.33 -17.42 14.74
CA ARG A 123 5.74 -16.75 13.57
C ARG A 123 4.42 -16.06 13.86
N PHE A 124 3.65 -16.59 14.83
CA PHE A 124 2.36 -16.01 15.18
C PHE A 124 2.52 -14.62 15.81
N ASP A 125 3.39 -14.51 16.80
CA ASP A 125 3.65 -13.25 17.50
C ASP A 125 4.33 -12.23 16.58
N LEU A 126 5.28 -12.67 15.74
CA LEU A 126 5.92 -11.83 14.72
C LEU A 126 4.90 -11.32 13.69
N ALA A 127 4.00 -12.16 13.20
CA ALA A 127 2.96 -11.75 12.24
C ALA A 127 1.98 -10.74 12.84
N ILE A 128 1.59 -10.90 14.10
CA ILE A 128 0.76 -9.92 14.83
C ILE A 128 1.52 -8.61 14.98
N TYR A 129 2.77 -8.65 15.37
CA TYR A 129 3.60 -7.46 15.60
C TYR A 129 3.79 -6.67 14.30
N TYR A 130 4.25 -7.31 13.23
CA TYR A 130 4.42 -6.69 11.92
C TYR A 130 3.09 -6.23 11.32
N GLY A 131 2.03 -7.02 11.51
CA GLY A 131 0.70 -6.69 11.05
C GLY A 131 0.16 -5.39 11.67
N ARG A 132 0.33 -5.21 12.97
CA ARG A 132 -0.07 -3.97 13.67
C ARG A 132 0.66 -2.73 13.15
N ILE A 133 1.94 -2.87 12.80
CA ILE A 133 2.75 -1.77 12.24
C ILE A 133 2.36 -1.49 10.79
N ALA A 134 2.15 -2.53 9.99
CA ALA A 134 1.85 -2.41 8.57
C ALA A 134 0.39 -2.05 8.27
N PHE A 135 -0.56 -2.34 9.18
CA PHE A 135 -1.99 -2.17 8.93
C PHE A 135 -2.42 -0.73 8.62
N PRO A 136 -1.84 0.34 9.21
CA PRO A 136 -2.12 1.72 8.82
C PRO A 136 -1.90 2.04 7.34
N TYR A 137 -1.14 1.24 6.62
CA TYR A 137 -0.98 1.35 5.17
C TYR A 137 -2.31 1.42 4.42
N ILE A 138 -3.36 0.71 4.91
CA ILE A 138 -4.66 0.70 4.26
C ILE A 138 -5.27 2.11 4.19
N LEU A 139 -5.09 2.92 5.24
CA LEU A 139 -5.54 4.31 5.28
C LEU A 139 -4.84 5.13 4.17
N PHE A 140 -3.51 5.11 4.16
CA PHE A 140 -2.72 5.93 3.24
C PHE A 140 -2.91 5.52 1.78
N ILE A 141 -2.87 4.23 1.46
CA ILE A 141 -3.04 3.76 0.09
C ILE A 141 -4.45 4.02 -0.45
N SER A 142 -5.48 3.91 0.40
CA SER A 142 -6.85 4.17 -0.01
C SER A 142 -7.11 5.66 -0.24
N LEU A 143 -6.59 6.54 0.61
CA LEU A 143 -6.63 7.99 0.39
C LEU A 143 -5.85 8.40 -0.86
N THR A 144 -4.67 7.80 -1.08
CA THR A 144 -3.88 8.00 -2.30
C THR A 144 -4.65 7.57 -3.54
N ALA A 145 -5.39 6.47 -3.49
CA ALA A 145 -6.21 6.01 -4.60
C ALA A 145 -7.37 6.97 -4.91
N LEU A 146 -8.03 7.54 -3.90
CA LEU A 146 -9.05 8.58 -4.06
C LEU A 146 -8.45 9.82 -4.74
N LEU A 147 -7.34 10.33 -4.22
CA LEU A 147 -6.65 11.49 -4.79
C LEU A 147 -6.17 11.22 -6.22
N SER A 148 -5.72 10.00 -6.51
CA SER A 148 -5.36 9.56 -7.85
C SER A 148 -6.56 9.57 -8.79
N GLY A 149 -7.75 9.19 -8.30
CA GLY A 149 -9.01 9.30 -9.05
C GLY A 149 -9.35 10.75 -9.42
N VAL A 150 -9.22 11.68 -8.47
CA VAL A 150 -9.41 13.13 -8.69
C VAL A 150 -8.40 13.65 -9.72
N LEU A 151 -7.12 13.31 -9.58
CA LEU A 151 -6.06 13.73 -10.50
C LEU A 151 -6.28 13.21 -11.92
N ASN A 152 -6.68 11.94 -12.05
CA ASN A 152 -7.00 11.35 -13.34
C ASN A 152 -8.20 12.01 -14.01
N ALA A 153 -9.26 12.30 -13.26
CA ALA A 153 -10.43 13.00 -13.77
C ALA A 153 -10.10 14.44 -14.23
N THR A 154 -9.09 15.09 -13.61
CA THR A 154 -8.58 16.40 -14.00
C THR A 154 -7.47 16.35 -15.06
N GLY A 155 -7.14 15.18 -15.60
CA GLY A 155 -6.12 14.98 -16.65
C GLY A 155 -4.66 15.02 -16.17
N ARG A 156 -4.44 14.88 -14.87
CA ARG A 156 -3.09 14.87 -14.23
C ARG A 156 -2.64 13.43 -13.95
N PHE A 157 -2.32 12.67 -14.99
CA PHE A 157 -2.05 11.23 -14.91
C PHE A 157 -0.70 10.87 -14.25
N THR A 158 0.31 11.73 -14.36
CA THR A 158 1.69 11.41 -13.93
C THR A 158 1.79 11.16 -12.43
N ALA A 159 1.19 12.03 -11.61
CA ALA A 159 1.27 11.91 -10.15
C ALA A 159 0.58 10.63 -9.64
N ALA A 160 -0.58 10.31 -10.20
CA ALA A 160 -1.32 9.09 -9.86
C ALA A 160 -0.53 7.83 -10.24
N ALA A 161 0.10 7.84 -11.42
CA ALA A 161 0.85 6.69 -11.94
C ALA A 161 2.21 6.50 -11.25
N ALA A 162 2.80 7.55 -10.65
CA ALA A 162 4.08 7.49 -9.95
C ALA A 162 3.99 6.86 -8.54
N ALA A 163 2.83 6.93 -7.87
CA ALA A 163 2.67 6.49 -6.49
C ALA A 163 3.14 5.04 -6.23
N PRO A 164 2.81 4.03 -7.07
CA PRO A 164 3.30 2.67 -6.85
C PRO A 164 4.82 2.51 -7.01
N VAL A 165 5.45 3.35 -7.85
CA VAL A 165 6.92 3.34 -8.02
C VAL A 165 7.59 3.87 -6.76
N ILE A 166 7.07 4.95 -6.19
CA ILE A 166 7.58 5.55 -4.95
C ILE A 166 7.48 4.55 -3.79
N LEU A 167 6.35 3.86 -3.67
CA LEU A 167 6.17 2.82 -2.66
C LEU A 167 7.22 1.71 -2.79
N ASN A 168 7.40 1.15 -3.98
CA ASN A 168 8.39 0.09 -4.21
C ASN A 168 9.82 0.58 -3.95
N ALA A 169 10.15 1.81 -4.34
CA ALA A 169 11.44 2.43 -4.04
C ALA A 169 11.63 2.58 -2.52
N GLY A 170 10.60 2.99 -1.78
CA GLY A 170 10.62 3.08 -0.32
C GLY A 170 10.98 1.74 0.34
N PHE A 171 10.39 0.63 -0.12
CA PHE A 171 10.73 -0.71 0.36
C PHE A 171 12.19 -1.07 0.10
N VAL A 172 12.69 -0.80 -1.11
CA VAL A 172 14.09 -1.08 -1.46
C VAL A 172 15.04 -0.26 -0.59
N VAL A 173 14.75 1.03 -0.39
CA VAL A 173 15.53 1.91 0.48
C VAL A 173 15.53 1.42 1.92
N ALA A 174 14.37 1.01 2.45
CA ALA A 174 14.26 0.47 3.81
C ALA A 174 15.11 -0.79 3.99
N LEU A 175 15.09 -1.70 3.00
CA LEU A 175 15.94 -2.90 3.02
C LEU A 175 17.43 -2.56 2.97
N LEU A 176 17.84 -1.62 2.13
CA LEU A 176 19.24 -1.20 2.01
C LEU A 176 19.72 -0.52 3.30
N ILE A 177 18.88 0.31 3.92
CA ILE A 177 19.22 0.93 5.23
C ILE A 177 19.32 -0.16 6.30
N GLY A 178 18.35 -1.09 6.35
CA GLY A 178 18.39 -2.22 7.27
C GLY A 178 19.67 -3.05 7.11
N ALA A 179 20.07 -3.36 5.88
CA ALA A 179 21.31 -4.08 5.58
C ALA A 179 22.57 -3.29 5.99
N ALA A 180 22.61 -1.99 5.72
CA ALA A 180 23.75 -1.14 6.05
C ALA A 180 23.93 -0.91 7.57
N THR A 181 22.83 -0.90 8.33
CA THR A 181 22.84 -0.68 9.79
C THR A 181 22.97 -1.98 10.58
N SER A 182 22.86 -3.14 9.93
CA SER A 182 23.01 -4.46 10.56
C SER A 182 24.49 -4.80 10.74
N THR A 183 25.13 -4.22 11.75
CA THR A 183 26.52 -4.53 12.17
C THR A 183 26.57 -5.60 13.26
N GLY A 184 25.46 -6.22 13.62
CA GLY A 184 25.33 -7.25 14.64
C GLY A 184 25.49 -8.69 14.12
N PRO A 185 25.53 -9.70 15.02
CA PRO A 185 25.58 -11.10 14.63
C PRO A 185 24.38 -11.48 13.74
N ALA A 186 24.60 -12.40 12.80
CA ALA A 186 23.66 -12.76 11.73
C ALA A 186 22.26 -13.19 12.21
N ILE A 187 22.09 -13.51 13.48
CA ILE A 187 20.84 -13.99 14.08
C ILE A 187 19.80 -12.86 14.22
N ASP A 188 20.22 -11.61 14.48
CA ASP A 188 19.30 -10.48 14.68
C ASP A 188 18.95 -9.72 13.39
N THR A 189 19.63 -10.03 12.30
CA THR A 189 19.51 -9.29 11.03
C THR A 189 18.14 -9.45 10.36
N PRO A 190 17.55 -10.67 10.24
CA PRO A 190 16.23 -10.86 9.63
C PRO A 190 15.11 -10.14 10.38
N GLU A 191 15.10 -10.18 11.72
CA GLU A 191 14.07 -9.50 12.53
C GLU A 191 14.12 -7.99 12.37
N ARG A 192 15.31 -7.39 12.38
CA ARG A 192 15.49 -5.96 12.14
C ARG A 192 15.07 -5.55 10.74
N MET A 193 15.34 -6.39 9.75
CA MET A 193 14.90 -6.16 8.37
C MET A 193 13.39 -6.30 8.23
N GLY A 194 12.79 -7.33 8.85
CA GLY A 194 11.33 -7.50 8.90
C GLY A 194 10.64 -6.31 9.54
N LEU A 195 11.20 -5.79 10.64
CA LEU A 195 10.70 -4.59 11.30
C LEU A 195 10.85 -3.36 10.42
N GLY A 196 12.01 -3.15 9.80
CA GLY A 196 12.24 -2.04 8.87
C GLY A 196 11.25 -2.05 7.70
N LEU A 197 10.97 -3.23 7.15
CA LEU A 197 9.95 -3.40 6.11
C LEU A 197 8.54 -3.10 6.63
N ALA A 198 8.18 -3.57 7.81
CA ALA A 198 6.88 -3.31 8.39
C ALA A 198 6.63 -1.80 8.58
N TYR A 199 7.64 -1.04 8.97
CA TYR A 199 7.58 0.43 9.05
C TYR A 199 7.58 1.11 7.67
N ALA A 200 8.19 0.51 6.66
CA ALA A 200 8.18 1.06 5.30
C ALA A 200 6.82 0.90 4.58
N VAL A 201 5.97 -0.02 5.03
CA VAL A 201 4.65 -0.27 4.44
C VAL A 201 3.73 0.96 4.50
N PRO A 202 3.56 1.65 5.64
CA PRO A 202 2.67 2.79 5.73
C PRO A 202 3.26 4.11 5.18
N LEU A 203 4.54 4.17 4.84
CA LEU A 203 5.19 5.35 4.23
C LEU A 203 4.88 5.48 2.74
#